data_8384d8f7fe1704d329123757aa5daa1e
#
_entry.id   8384d8f7fe1704d329123757aa5daa1e
#
_cell.length_a   1.000
_cell.length_b   1.000
_cell.length_c   1.000
_cell.angle_alpha   90.00
_cell.angle_beta   90.00
_cell.angle_gamma   90.00
#
_symmetry.space_group_name_H-M   'P 1'
#
loop_
_entity.id
_entity.type
_entity.pdbx_description
1 polymer ?
#
loop_
_entity_poly.entity_id
_entity_poly.type
_entity_poly.pdbx_seq_one_letter_code
_entity_poly.pdbx_strand_id
1 'polypeptide(L)'
;GAVGARVRHGRRDEAGARAEPAGGLLLHLGMSGSLAFTAAAGLAPAAKHDHFDLVTTQGGLRLTDPRRFGAVVWSPALDQPPAAKLLARLGAEPFDESLTPARFHAALHPRRTAVKAALLAGDIVVGAGNIYACEALFAAGIDPRTRCCKLSRPRCERLLASVRTTLARALELGGTTLRDFRDSHGADGAYQREARVYGRAGLPCDL
;
A
#
# COMPACT_ATOMS: atom_id res chain seq x y z
N GLY A 1 -0.23 2.12 -0.83
CA GLY A 1 -1.56 1.62 -0.54
C GLY A 1 -2.46 2.74 -0.02
N ALA A 2 -3.76 2.63 -0.19
CA ALA A 2 -4.72 3.54 0.43
C ALA A 2 -5.10 2.98 1.79
N VAL A 3 -4.99 3.79 2.84
CA VAL A 3 -5.44 3.41 4.19
C VAL A 3 -6.77 4.11 4.43
N GLY A 4 -7.83 3.34 4.64
CA GLY A 4 -9.15 3.87 5.01
C GLY A 4 -9.30 3.92 6.52
N ALA A 5 -9.48 5.10 7.09
CA ALA A 5 -9.82 5.29 8.48
C ALA A 5 -11.30 5.67 8.62
N ARG A 6 -12.03 4.99 9.49
CA ARG A 6 -13.40 5.40 9.87
C ARG A 6 -13.32 6.46 10.96
N VAL A 7 -13.78 7.66 10.67
CA VAL A 7 -13.91 8.71 11.67
C VAL A 7 -15.22 8.48 12.46
N ARG A 8 -15.10 8.24 13.76
CA ARG A 8 -16.24 8.24 14.67
C ARG A 8 -16.28 9.58 15.39
N HIS A 9 -17.33 10.35 15.21
CA HIS A 9 -17.62 11.50 16.06
C HIS A 9 -18.18 10.94 17.39
N GLY A 10 -17.35 10.98 18.43
CA GLY A 10 -17.75 10.53 19.76
C GLY A 10 -18.39 11.65 20.57
N ARG A 11 -19.65 11.98 20.34
CA ARG A 11 -20.53 12.41 21.44
C ARG A 11 -21.44 11.22 21.78
N ARG A 12 -21.40 10.76 23.02
CA ARG A 12 -22.51 9.95 23.56
C ARG A 12 -23.67 10.91 23.71
N ASP A 13 -24.72 10.67 22.99
CA ASP A 13 -26.03 11.17 23.35
C ASP A 13 -26.45 10.45 24.66
N GLU A 14 -27.21 11.15 25.51
CA GLU A 14 -27.64 10.69 26.83
C GLU A 14 -28.45 9.37 26.82
N ALA A 15 -28.75 8.82 25.64
CA ALA A 15 -29.51 7.60 25.41
C ALA A 15 -28.68 6.33 25.17
N GLY A 16 -27.32 6.39 25.17
CA GLY A 16 -26.49 5.20 25.02
C GLY A 16 -26.46 4.58 23.61
N ALA A 17 -27.07 5.23 22.62
CA ALA A 17 -27.01 4.80 21.23
C ALA A 17 -25.60 4.97 20.67
N ARG A 18 -25.07 3.96 19.97
CA ARG A 18 -23.80 4.08 19.24
C ARG A 18 -24.00 5.12 18.14
N ALA A 19 -23.30 6.25 18.23
CA ALA A 19 -23.31 7.23 17.17
C ALA A 19 -22.94 6.56 15.83
N GLU A 20 -23.77 6.76 14.82
CA GLU A 20 -23.48 6.31 13.46
C GLU A 20 -22.17 6.97 12.97
N PRO A 21 -21.34 6.26 12.21
CA PRO A 21 -20.10 6.84 11.73
C PRO A 21 -20.40 8.03 10.82
N ALA A 22 -19.91 9.22 11.19
CA ALA A 22 -20.12 10.46 10.46
C ALA A 22 -19.42 10.53 9.09
N GLY A 23 -18.86 9.43 8.61
CA GLY A 23 -18.15 9.32 7.35
C GLY A 23 -16.82 8.58 7.49
N GLY A 24 -16.01 8.63 6.43
CA GLY A 24 -14.68 8.03 6.36
C GLY A 24 -13.65 8.93 5.70
N LEU A 25 -12.40 8.82 6.12
CA LEU A 25 -11.25 9.41 5.45
C LEU A 25 -10.49 8.34 4.68
N LEU A 26 -10.23 8.60 3.39
CA LEU A 26 -9.25 7.87 2.62
C LEU A 26 -7.96 8.67 2.57
N LEU A 27 -6.87 8.04 2.99
CA LEU A 27 -5.54 8.61 2.89
C LEU A 27 -4.73 7.81 1.89
N HIS A 28 -4.21 8.47 0.87
CA HIS A 28 -3.30 7.91 -0.11
C HIS A 28 -1.93 8.55 0.10
N LEU A 29 -0.92 7.74 0.38
CA LEU A 29 0.41 8.25 0.73
C LEU A 29 1.25 8.66 -0.48
N GLY A 30 0.78 8.38 -1.69
CA GLY A 30 1.57 8.62 -2.89
C GLY A 30 2.86 7.80 -2.89
N MET A 31 3.98 8.44 -3.19
CA MET A 31 5.30 7.80 -3.26
C MET A 31 6.21 8.15 -2.08
N SER A 32 5.97 9.26 -1.39
CA SER A 32 6.82 9.80 -0.32
C SER A 32 6.03 10.19 0.93
N GLY A 33 4.72 9.99 0.92
CA GLY A 33 3.88 10.28 2.06
C GLY A 33 4.09 9.29 3.20
N SER A 34 4.08 9.79 4.41
CA SER A 34 4.11 9.02 5.65
C SER A 34 3.03 9.52 6.61
N LEU A 35 2.52 8.62 7.44
CA LEU A 35 1.58 8.94 8.52
C LEU A 35 2.27 8.67 9.84
N ALA A 36 2.28 9.66 10.72
CA ALA A 36 2.77 9.52 12.08
C ALA A 36 1.66 9.80 13.09
N PHE A 37 1.54 8.96 14.11
CA PHE A 37 0.62 9.16 15.22
C PHE A 37 1.39 9.61 16.44
N THR A 38 0.92 10.70 17.07
CA THR A 38 1.47 11.22 18.32
C THR A 38 0.39 11.18 19.39
N ALA A 39 0.63 10.42 20.47
CA ALA A 39 -0.33 10.31 21.56
C ALA A 39 -0.37 11.59 22.42
N ALA A 40 -1.53 11.91 22.94
CA ALA A 40 -1.89 12.81 24.05
C ALA A 40 -1.32 14.25 24.11
N ALA A 41 -0.07 14.52 23.75
CA ALA A 41 0.56 15.82 23.98
C ALA A 41 0.33 16.87 22.87
N GLY A 42 -0.44 16.54 21.86
CA GLY A 42 -0.65 17.39 20.69
C GLY A 42 0.47 17.28 19.65
N LEU A 43 0.14 17.68 18.43
CA LEU A 43 1.10 17.71 17.34
C LEU A 43 2.03 18.95 17.51
N ALA A 44 3.32 18.76 17.28
CA ALA A 44 4.24 19.89 17.14
C ALA A 44 3.80 20.82 15.99
N PRO A 45 4.23 22.09 15.95
CA PRO A 45 3.96 22.97 14.83
C PRO A 45 4.29 22.29 13.49
N ALA A 46 3.43 22.50 12.48
CA ALA A 46 3.60 21.88 11.19
C ALA A 46 4.89 22.34 10.49
N ALA A 47 5.67 21.38 9.98
CA ALA A 47 6.87 21.64 9.20
C ALA A 47 6.54 21.80 7.70
N LYS A 48 7.55 22.11 6.88
CA LYS A 48 7.41 22.43 5.44
C LYS A 48 6.63 21.39 4.63
N HIS A 49 6.68 20.13 5.00
CA HIS A 49 6.09 19.03 4.25
C HIS A 49 4.91 18.35 4.96
N ASP A 50 4.44 18.94 6.06
CA ASP A 50 3.26 18.49 6.79
C ASP A 50 2.02 19.12 6.14
N HIS A 51 1.13 18.31 5.61
CA HIS A 51 0.03 18.79 4.79
C HIS A 51 -1.34 18.52 5.36
N PHE A 52 -1.45 17.61 6.32
CA PHE A 52 -2.73 17.30 6.95
C PHE A 52 -2.52 16.78 8.37
N ASP A 53 -3.30 17.31 9.30
CA ASP A 53 -3.37 16.86 10.69
C ASP A 53 -4.81 16.45 11.02
N LEU A 54 -4.96 15.25 11.58
CA LEU A 54 -6.20 14.78 12.16
C LEU A 54 -6.04 14.72 13.67
N VAL A 55 -6.68 15.66 14.38
CA VAL A 55 -6.65 15.69 15.85
C VAL A 55 -7.83 14.90 16.40
N THR A 56 -7.54 14.02 17.34
CA THR A 56 -8.52 13.17 18.02
C THR A 56 -8.38 13.30 19.54
N THR A 57 -9.32 12.73 20.28
CA THR A 57 -9.23 12.66 21.75
C THR A 57 -8.09 11.77 22.27
N GLN A 58 -7.49 10.96 21.41
CA GLN A 58 -6.39 10.05 21.76
C GLN A 58 -5.01 10.55 21.29
N GLY A 59 -4.99 11.58 20.46
CA GLY A 59 -3.76 12.11 19.88
C GLY A 59 -3.97 12.70 18.49
N GLY A 60 -2.89 12.98 17.80
CA GLY A 60 -2.87 13.54 16.46
C GLY A 60 -2.23 12.61 15.44
N LEU A 61 -2.86 12.49 14.26
CA LEU A 61 -2.30 11.82 13.09
C LEU A 61 -1.86 12.89 12.10
N ARG A 62 -0.59 12.87 11.70
CA ARG A 62 0.00 13.81 10.74
C ARG A 62 0.38 13.12 9.45
N LEU A 63 -0.01 13.71 8.32
CA LEU A 63 0.46 13.33 6.99
C LEU A 63 1.58 14.27 6.57
N THR A 64 2.78 13.71 6.40
CA THR A 64 3.95 14.39 5.83
C THR A 64 4.19 13.85 4.42
N ASP A 65 4.25 14.71 3.39
CA ASP A 65 4.47 14.30 2.00
C ASP A 65 5.34 15.29 1.21
N PRO A 66 6.66 15.10 1.14
CA PRO A 66 7.58 16.00 0.45
C PRO A 66 7.23 16.23 -1.03
N ARG A 67 6.68 15.23 -1.70
CA ARG A 67 6.40 15.28 -3.15
C ARG A 67 4.97 15.66 -3.50
N ARG A 68 4.06 15.72 -2.53
CA ARG A 68 2.64 16.06 -2.70
C ARG A 68 1.88 15.18 -3.70
N PHE A 69 2.18 13.90 -3.75
CA PHE A 69 1.45 12.91 -4.54
C PHE A 69 0.39 12.16 -3.73
N GLY A 70 0.36 12.43 -2.43
CA GLY A 70 -0.66 11.92 -1.54
C GLY A 70 -1.99 12.64 -1.71
N ALA A 71 -3.03 12.07 -1.13
CA ALA A 71 -4.37 12.66 -1.10
C ALA A 71 -5.07 12.30 0.20
N VAL A 72 -5.90 13.22 0.68
CA VAL A 72 -6.83 13.01 1.78
C VAL A 72 -8.23 13.30 1.24
N VAL A 73 -9.11 12.31 1.29
CA VAL A 73 -10.46 12.42 0.73
C VAL A 73 -11.46 12.00 1.80
N TRP A 74 -12.36 12.91 2.15
CA TRP A 74 -13.51 12.59 2.99
C TRP A 74 -14.66 12.04 2.15
N SER A 75 -15.39 11.05 2.69
CA SER A 75 -16.58 10.49 2.08
C SER A 75 -17.63 10.21 3.16
N PRO A 76 -18.93 10.39 2.87
CA PRO A 76 -20.01 10.07 3.80
C PRO A 76 -19.98 8.60 4.25
N ALA A 77 -19.62 7.71 3.33
CA ALA A 77 -19.39 6.30 3.59
C ALA A 77 -18.36 5.74 2.59
N LEU A 78 -17.71 4.61 2.90
CA LEU A 78 -16.69 4.02 2.02
C LEU A 78 -17.30 3.38 0.75
N ASP A 79 -18.57 3.02 0.80
CA ASP A 79 -19.36 2.48 -0.30
C ASP A 79 -20.11 3.56 -1.11
N GLN A 80 -19.92 4.83 -0.78
CA GLN A 80 -20.48 5.99 -1.48
C GLN A 80 -19.39 6.85 -2.14
N PRO A 81 -19.74 7.62 -3.20
CA PRO A 81 -18.81 8.58 -3.78
C PRO A 81 -18.39 9.66 -2.74
N PRO A 82 -17.12 10.12 -2.77
CA PRO A 82 -16.07 9.78 -3.73
C PRO A 82 -15.32 8.48 -3.42
N ALA A 83 -15.40 7.93 -2.18
CA ALA A 83 -14.62 6.79 -1.75
C ALA A 83 -14.86 5.55 -2.62
N ALA A 84 -16.12 5.19 -2.87
CA ALA A 84 -16.47 4.02 -3.67
C ALA A 84 -15.79 4.01 -5.05
N LYS A 85 -15.70 5.18 -5.72
CA LYS A 85 -15.05 5.30 -7.03
C LYS A 85 -13.53 5.07 -6.95
N LEU A 86 -12.90 5.52 -5.88
CA LEU A 86 -11.46 5.37 -5.67
C LEU A 86 -11.11 3.93 -5.29
N LEU A 87 -11.93 3.30 -4.46
CA LEU A 87 -11.72 1.93 -3.98
C LEU A 87 -12.09 0.87 -5.02
N ALA A 88 -13.05 1.14 -5.90
CA ALA A 88 -13.55 0.18 -6.91
C ALA A 88 -12.47 -0.33 -7.88
N ARG A 89 -11.38 0.40 -8.04
CA ARG A 89 -10.26 0.03 -8.94
C ARG A 89 -9.11 -0.67 -8.24
N LEU A 90 -9.18 -0.81 -6.92
CA LEU A 90 -8.13 -1.51 -6.16
C LEU A 90 -8.29 -3.02 -6.30
N GLY A 91 -7.17 -3.69 -6.52
CA GLY A 91 -7.06 -5.14 -6.48
C GLY A 91 -7.20 -5.69 -5.06
N ALA A 92 -7.08 -7.00 -4.94
CA ALA A 92 -7.13 -7.67 -3.66
C ALA A 92 -5.90 -7.35 -2.79
N GLU A 93 -6.09 -7.37 -1.48
CA GLU A 93 -4.97 -7.36 -0.55
C GLU A 93 -4.12 -8.64 -0.73
N PRO A 94 -2.78 -8.55 -0.73
CA PRO A 94 -1.91 -9.70 -1.04
C PRO A 94 -2.08 -10.86 -0.06
N PHE A 95 -2.45 -10.57 1.19
CA PHE A 95 -2.63 -11.56 2.26
C PHE A 95 -4.08 -12.02 2.45
N ASP A 96 -5.01 -11.50 1.64
CA ASP A 96 -6.39 -11.97 1.63
C ASP A 96 -6.44 -13.42 1.11
N GLU A 97 -7.04 -14.32 1.91
CA GLU A 97 -7.21 -15.73 1.55
C GLU A 97 -8.06 -15.92 0.28
N SER A 98 -8.97 -14.98 0.02
CA SER A 98 -9.79 -14.98 -1.18
C SER A 98 -8.97 -14.79 -2.47
N LEU A 99 -7.75 -14.21 -2.40
CA LEU A 99 -6.81 -14.10 -3.51
C LEU A 99 -6.09 -15.44 -3.72
N THR A 100 -6.81 -16.42 -4.23
CA THR A 100 -6.23 -17.73 -4.55
C THR A 100 -5.35 -17.66 -5.81
N PRO A 101 -4.38 -18.60 -5.99
CA PRO A 101 -3.60 -18.71 -7.23
C PRO A 101 -4.48 -18.80 -8.49
N ALA A 102 -5.63 -19.48 -8.41
CA ALA A 102 -6.58 -19.60 -9.51
C ALA A 102 -7.20 -18.24 -9.87
N ARG A 103 -7.64 -17.47 -8.87
CA ARG A 103 -8.17 -16.10 -9.09
C ARG A 103 -7.10 -15.17 -9.63
N PHE A 104 -5.89 -15.23 -9.09
CA PHE A 104 -4.76 -14.43 -9.58
C PHE A 104 -4.42 -14.74 -11.03
N HIS A 105 -4.36 -16.04 -11.42
CA HIS A 105 -4.18 -16.45 -12.79
C HIS A 105 -5.32 -15.95 -13.69
N ALA A 106 -6.58 -16.12 -13.26
CA ALA A 106 -7.75 -15.69 -14.04
C ALA A 106 -7.76 -14.18 -14.30
N ALA A 107 -7.28 -13.37 -13.34
CA ALA A 107 -7.16 -11.93 -13.49
C ALA A 107 -6.01 -11.50 -14.42
N LEU A 108 -4.91 -12.26 -14.45
CA LEU A 108 -3.75 -11.97 -15.31
C LEU A 108 -3.97 -12.48 -16.76
N HIS A 109 -4.53 -13.66 -16.92
CA HIS A 109 -4.55 -14.39 -18.22
C HIS A 109 -5.19 -13.60 -19.39
N PRO A 110 -6.24 -12.78 -19.22
CA PRO A 110 -6.78 -11.99 -20.32
C PRO A 110 -5.87 -10.86 -20.80
N ARG A 111 -4.84 -10.49 -20.03
CA ARG A 111 -4.02 -9.30 -20.27
C ARG A 111 -2.84 -9.62 -21.20
N ARG A 112 -2.65 -8.75 -22.19
CA ARG A 112 -1.51 -8.80 -23.11
C ARG A 112 -0.33 -7.93 -22.65
N THR A 113 -0.49 -7.16 -21.59
CA THR A 113 0.56 -6.33 -21.00
C THR A 113 1.64 -7.17 -20.35
N ALA A 114 2.81 -6.59 -20.15
CA ALA A 114 3.88 -7.18 -19.35
C ALA A 114 3.42 -7.42 -17.91
N VAL A 115 3.82 -8.53 -17.31
CA VAL A 115 3.41 -8.92 -15.96
C VAL A 115 3.82 -7.88 -14.91
N LYS A 116 4.99 -7.26 -15.05
CA LYS A 116 5.40 -6.18 -14.16
C LYS A 116 4.44 -4.99 -14.24
N ALA A 117 4.03 -4.58 -15.44
CA ALA A 117 3.07 -3.49 -15.61
C ALA A 117 1.71 -3.83 -14.98
N ALA A 118 1.27 -5.08 -15.09
CA ALA A 118 0.04 -5.54 -14.46
C ALA A 118 0.11 -5.53 -12.91
N LEU A 119 1.25 -5.90 -12.32
CA LEU A 119 1.45 -5.77 -10.87
C LEU A 119 1.44 -4.31 -10.42
N LEU A 120 2.10 -3.43 -11.17
CA LEU A 120 2.18 -2.00 -10.85
C LEU A 120 0.84 -1.27 -10.98
N ALA A 121 -0.08 -1.79 -11.79
CA ALA A 121 -1.42 -1.21 -11.96
C ALA A 121 -2.24 -1.25 -10.66
N GLY A 122 -1.96 -2.20 -9.75
CA GLY A 122 -2.61 -2.30 -8.46
C GLY A 122 -4.08 -2.70 -8.50
N ASP A 123 -4.58 -3.14 -9.65
CA ASP A 123 -5.97 -3.54 -9.88
C ASP A 123 -6.20 -5.07 -9.82
N ILE A 124 -5.14 -5.84 -9.65
CA ILE A 124 -5.19 -7.29 -9.38
C ILE A 124 -4.79 -7.57 -7.95
N VAL A 125 -3.64 -7.03 -7.53
CA VAL A 125 -3.11 -7.10 -6.18
C VAL A 125 -2.53 -5.74 -5.81
N VAL A 126 -2.84 -5.26 -4.61
CA VAL A 126 -2.29 -3.99 -4.11
C VAL A 126 -0.93 -4.20 -3.40
N GLY A 127 -0.22 -3.10 -3.11
CA GLY A 127 1.02 -3.11 -2.33
C GLY A 127 2.30 -3.39 -3.12
N ALA A 128 2.23 -4.03 -4.29
CA ALA A 128 3.40 -4.34 -5.10
C ALA A 128 3.87 -3.14 -5.95
N GLY A 129 4.56 -2.18 -5.33
CA GLY A 129 5.24 -1.10 -6.03
C GLY A 129 6.46 -1.58 -6.83
N ASN A 130 7.18 -0.64 -7.48
CA ASN A 130 8.26 -0.97 -8.41
C ASN A 130 9.36 -1.86 -7.79
N ILE A 131 9.75 -1.59 -6.54
CA ILE A 131 10.77 -2.37 -5.83
C ILE A 131 10.25 -3.80 -5.62
N TYR A 132 9.14 -3.94 -4.95
CA TYR A 132 8.60 -5.26 -4.59
C TYR A 132 8.16 -6.08 -5.80
N ALA A 133 7.67 -5.45 -6.86
CA ALA A 133 7.37 -6.15 -8.12
C ALA A 133 8.63 -6.70 -8.79
N CYS A 134 9.77 -5.96 -8.77
CA CYS A 134 11.03 -6.47 -9.30
C CYS A 134 11.54 -7.65 -8.49
N GLU A 135 11.57 -7.53 -7.17
CA GLU A 135 12.06 -8.57 -6.26
C GLU A 135 11.19 -9.85 -6.33
N ALA A 136 9.87 -9.70 -6.34
CA ALA A 136 8.96 -10.84 -6.44
C ALA A 136 9.07 -11.57 -7.78
N LEU A 137 9.21 -10.83 -8.89
CA LEU A 137 9.40 -11.43 -10.22
C LEU A 137 10.74 -12.15 -10.32
N PHE A 138 11.80 -11.58 -9.76
CA PHE A 138 13.11 -12.23 -9.68
C PHE A 138 13.04 -13.52 -8.85
N ALA A 139 12.46 -13.47 -7.66
CA ALA A 139 12.29 -14.65 -6.79
C ALA A 139 11.43 -15.74 -7.45
N ALA A 140 10.44 -15.35 -8.27
CA ALA A 140 9.61 -16.29 -9.02
C ALA A 140 10.29 -16.84 -10.29
N GLY A 141 11.45 -16.33 -10.71
CA GLY A 141 12.12 -16.67 -11.97
C GLY A 141 11.31 -16.29 -13.20
N ILE A 142 10.70 -15.07 -13.18
CA ILE A 142 9.83 -14.57 -14.25
C ILE A 142 10.40 -13.27 -14.82
N ASP A 143 10.73 -13.27 -16.13
CA ASP A 143 11.12 -12.05 -16.83
C ASP A 143 9.97 -11.01 -16.71
N PRO A 144 10.24 -9.79 -16.22
CA PRO A 144 9.24 -8.75 -16.03
C PRO A 144 8.51 -8.32 -17.32
N ARG A 145 9.07 -8.59 -18.49
CA ARG A 145 8.50 -8.31 -19.81
C ARG A 145 7.56 -9.41 -20.29
N THR A 146 7.52 -10.57 -19.61
CA THR A 146 6.62 -11.67 -19.97
C THR A 146 5.18 -11.17 -20.02
N ARG A 147 4.47 -11.40 -21.13
CA ARG A 147 3.05 -11.04 -21.23
C ARG A 147 2.22 -11.88 -20.27
N CYS A 148 1.27 -11.27 -19.59
CA CYS A 148 0.42 -11.96 -18.60
C CYS A 148 -0.27 -13.21 -19.19
N CYS A 149 -0.80 -13.12 -20.43
CA CYS A 149 -1.44 -14.24 -21.12
C CYS A 149 -0.51 -15.43 -21.42
N LYS A 150 0.80 -15.29 -21.24
CA LYS A 150 1.80 -16.35 -21.40
C LYS A 150 2.21 -17.02 -20.08
N LEU A 151 1.65 -16.55 -18.96
CA LEU A 151 1.92 -17.16 -17.65
C LEU A 151 1.02 -18.37 -17.44
N SER A 152 1.64 -19.53 -17.23
CA SER A 152 0.93 -20.74 -16.81
C SER A 152 0.47 -20.64 -15.35
N ARG A 153 -0.51 -21.47 -14.98
CA ARG A 153 -1.01 -21.52 -13.58
C ARG A 153 0.12 -21.75 -12.56
N PRO A 154 1.05 -22.72 -12.73
CA PRO A 154 2.15 -22.89 -11.78
C PRO A 154 3.07 -21.68 -11.67
N ARG A 155 3.29 -20.94 -12.78
CA ARG A 155 4.08 -19.69 -12.73
C ARG A 155 3.34 -18.58 -11.99
N CYS A 156 2.03 -18.46 -12.16
CA CYS A 156 1.21 -17.52 -11.40
C CYS A 156 1.17 -17.86 -9.92
N GLU A 157 1.10 -19.14 -9.55
CA GLU A 157 1.17 -19.59 -8.16
C GLU A 157 2.49 -19.22 -7.50
N ARG A 158 3.64 -19.50 -8.15
CA ARG A 158 4.96 -19.06 -7.65
C ARG A 158 5.05 -17.55 -7.54
N LEU A 159 4.53 -16.81 -8.52
CA LEU A 159 4.56 -15.37 -8.50
C LEU A 159 3.74 -14.80 -7.32
N LEU A 160 2.53 -15.30 -7.08
CA LEU A 160 1.71 -14.87 -5.96
C LEU A 160 2.40 -15.19 -4.62
N ALA A 161 2.97 -16.38 -4.48
CA ALA A 161 3.75 -16.74 -3.29
C ALA A 161 4.94 -15.79 -3.09
N SER A 162 5.69 -15.50 -4.17
CA SER A 162 6.83 -14.56 -4.10
C SER A 162 6.39 -13.14 -3.76
N VAL A 163 5.26 -12.65 -4.30
CA VAL A 163 4.69 -11.33 -3.93
C VAL A 163 4.39 -11.29 -2.44
N ARG A 164 3.73 -12.33 -1.90
CA ARG A 164 3.41 -12.42 -0.48
C ARG A 164 4.66 -12.45 0.39
N THR A 165 5.62 -13.31 0.08
CA THR A 165 6.89 -13.40 0.84
C THR A 165 7.65 -12.06 0.82
N THR A 166 7.76 -11.44 -0.36
CA THR A 166 8.44 -10.14 -0.50
C THR A 166 7.76 -9.05 0.33
N LEU A 167 6.43 -8.97 0.27
CA LEU A 167 5.68 -7.96 1.02
C LEU A 167 5.67 -8.24 2.53
N ALA A 168 5.57 -9.49 2.96
CA ALA A 168 5.68 -9.86 4.37
C ALA A 168 7.04 -9.45 4.93
N ARG A 169 8.12 -9.77 4.21
CA ARG A 169 9.47 -9.39 4.62
C ARG A 169 9.66 -7.87 4.65
N ALA A 170 9.08 -7.16 3.68
CA ALA A 170 9.12 -5.71 3.68
C ALA A 170 8.38 -5.09 4.89
N LEU A 171 7.25 -5.66 5.31
CA LEU A 171 6.54 -5.23 6.51
C LEU A 171 7.36 -5.45 7.78
N GLU A 172 7.99 -6.62 7.93
CA GLU A 172 8.89 -6.92 9.06
C GLU A 172 10.05 -5.92 9.18
N LEU A 173 10.55 -5.43 8.04
CA LEU A 173 11.67 -4.49 7.96
C LEU A 173 11.24 -3.00 7.96
N GLY A 174 9.97 -2.70 8.24
CA GLY A 174 9.45 -1.33 8.25
C GLY A 174 9.38 -0.68 6.87
N GLY A 175 9.37 -1.46 5.80
CA GLY A 175 9.32 -0.97 4.42
C GLY A 175 10.67 -0.67 3.80
N THR A 176 10.66 0.18 2.75
CA THR A 176 11.87 0.58 2.02
C THR A 176 12.02 2.10 2.09
N THR A 177 13.10 2.58 2.67
CA THR A 177 13.49 3.99 2.63
C THR A 177 14.63 4.18 1.64
N LEU A 178 14.31 4.78 0.49
CA LEU A 178 15.34 5.18 -0.48
C LEU A 178 15.75 6.65 -0.31
N ARG A 179 14.81 7.53 0.10
CA ARG A 179 15.03 8.97 0.33
C ARG A 179 14.17 9.52 1.47
N ASP A 180 12.85 9.50 1.31
CA ASP A 180 11.93 10.31 2.12
C ASP A 180 10.91 9.47 2.92
N PHE A 181 10.75 8.18 2.60
CA PHE A 181 9.77 7.32 3.29
C PHE A 181 10.24 7.00 4.71
N ARG A 182 9.32 7.13 5.67
CA ARG A 182 9.47 6.67 7.05
C ARG A 182 8.24 5.87 7.45
N ASP A 183 8.41 4.95 8.37
CA ASP A 183 7.28 4.20 8.94
C ASP A 183 6.45 5.09 9.89
N SER A 184 5.37 4.52 10.45
CA SER A 184 4.48 5.23 11.37
C SER A 184 5.14 5.68 12.69
N HIS A 185 6.34 5.21 12.98
CA HIS A 185 7.16 5.57 14.14
C HIS A 185 8.30 6.52 13.77
N GLY A 186 8.39 6.93 12.50
CA GLY A 186 9.44 7.81 11.99
C GLY A 186 10.78 7.12 11.72
N ALA A 187 10.81 5.78 11.77
CA ALA A 187 12.01 5.00 11.49
C ALA A 187 12.19 4.75 9.99
N ASP A 188 13.46 4.61 9.56
CA ASP A 188 13.77 4.23 8.19
C ASP A 188 13.53 2.74 7.98
N GLY A 189 12.86 2.39 6.87
CA GLY A 189 12.74 0.99 6.45
C GLY A 189 14.10 0.41 6.06
N ALA A 190 14.25 -0.89 6.22
CA ALA A 190 15.52 -1.59 5.99
C ALA A 190 15.50 -2.57 4.81
N TYR A 191 14.36 -2.75 4.14
CA TYR A 191 14.22 -3.74 3.05
C TYR A 191 15.20 -3.52 1.88
N GLN A 192 15.60 -2.27 1.60
CA GLN A 192 16.58 -1.97 0.54
C GLN A 192 17.93 -2.70 0.73
N ARG A 193 18.25 -3.12 1.95
CA ARG A 193 19.48 -3.87 2.24
C ARG A 193 19.40 -5.33 1.82
N GLU A 194 18.19 -5.85 1.67
CA GLU A 194 17.92 -7.23 1.23
C GLU A 194 17.50 -7.31 -0.23
N ALA A 195 17.40 -6.17 -0.94
CA ALA A 195 17.04 -6.14 -2.35
C ALA A 195 18.10 -6.85 -3.21
N ARG A 196 17.64 -7.83 -4.02
CA ARG A 196 18.49 -8.70 -4.84
C ARG A 196 18.68 -8.21 -6.27
N VAL A 197 17.78 -7.38 -6.77
CA VAL A 197 17.84 -6.81 -8.12
C VAL A 197 17.61 -5.31 -8.18
N TYR A 198 16.78 -4.76 -7.29
CA TYR A 198 16.51 -3.33 -7.33
C TYR A 198 17.72 -2.52 -6.85
N GLY A 199 18.16 -1.56 -7.66
CA GLY A 199 19.34 -0.72 -7.36
C GLY A 199 20.68 -1.41 -7.60
N ARG A 200 20.71 -2.62 -8.18
CA ARG A 200 21.93 -3.42 -8.40
C ARG A 200 22.39 -3.45 -9.87
N ALA A 201 22.05 -2.41 -10.66
CA ALA A 201 22.49 -2.33 -12.04
C ALA A 201 24.03 -2.36 -12.13
N GLY A 202 24.57 -3.23 -13.00
CA GLY A 202 26.01 -3.41 -13.22
C GLY A 202 26.72 -4.30 -12.18
N LEU A 203 26.00 -4.81 -11.16
CA LEU A 203 26.54 -5.78 -10.21
C LEU A 203 26.27 -7.22 -10.68
N PRO A 204 27.09 -8.20 -10.26
CA PRO A 204 26.82 -9.61 -10.52
C PRO A 204 25.44 -10.03 -10.02
N CYS A 205 24.82 -10.99 -10.72
CA CYS A 205 23.57 -11.60 -10.30
C CYS A 205 23.81 -12.48 -9.06
N ASP A 206 22.88 -12.46 -8.11
CA ASP A 206 22.95 -13.28 -6.88
C ASP A 206 22.41 -14.72 -7.10
N LEU A 207 22.08 -15.11 -8.34
CA LEU A 207 21.66 -16.46 -8.75
C LEU A 207 22.67 -17.11 -9.66
#